data_29653426e5591df3d552b1c41d54b83a
#
_entry.id   29653426e5591df3d552b1c41d54b83a
#
_cell.length_a   1.000
_cell.length_b   1.000
_cell.length_c   1.000
_cell.angle_alpha   90.00
_cell.angle_beta   90.00
_cell.angle_gamma   90.00
#
_symmetry.space_group_name_H-M   'P 1'
#
loop_
_entity.id
_entity.type
_entity.pdbx_description
1 polymer ?
#
loop_
_entity_poly.entity_id
_entity_poly.type
_entity_poly.pdbx_seq_one_letter_code
_entity_poly.pdbx_strand_id
1 'polypeptide(L)'
;MRVIFAGGGTAGHINPALAIAGYLKKQQPDVEILYIGNKGGMEERLVPKAGFEFKSIHVSGFKRSFAPKAIKANVQTAWRAFTATSASKKIISEFKPDLCIGTGGYVSGPVLKAANEMGIPILIHEQNAFPGVANKMLSTKAEAVMLAIADAQKHMKEGCNFIVTGNPVRSEIISADRNSARKELGLDERPLVLSFGGSLGARRVNEACADIIARSGKDGKYQHIHAYGQYGHWFPDLVKEKGTDISKCDNLDIREYIDNMPTCLAAADVVVCRAGAITISEIQAQGKPAVFIPSPNVAENHQYHNAMALVNKNAGELIEESELTGELLTEKIDKIVSDKNRLAEYSANARKMAIIDANERIYKIIVDTYNKYKK
;
A
#
# COMPACT_ATOMS: atom_id res chain seq x y z
N MET A 1 -6.34 -7.47 26.97
CA MET A 1 -6.37 -6.23 26.18
C MET A 1 -7.44 -6.36 25.09
N ARG A 2 -8.24 -5.32 24.91
CA ARG A 2 -9.33 -5.25 23.91
C ARG A 2 -9.07 -4.09 22.96
N VAL A 3 -8.96 -4.36 21.68
CA VAL A 3 -8.54 -3.36 20.67
C VAL A 3 -9.56 -3.28 19.54
N ILE A 4 -9.97 -2.06 19.19
CA ILE A 4 -10.75 -1.81 17.97
C ILE A 4 -9.82 -1.31 16.88
N PHE A 5 -9.89 -1.94 15.69
CA PHE A 5 -9.30 -1.43 14.46
C PHE A 5 -10.36 -0.79 13.57
N ALA A 6 -10.00 0.30 12.90
CA ALA A 6 -10.86 0.97 11.94
C ALA A 6 -10.06 1.42 10.71
N GLY A 7 -10.46 0.95 9.56
CA GLY A 7 -9.86 1.32 8.27
C GLY A 7 -10.67 0.76 7.12
N GLY A 8 -10.69 1.42 5.98
CA GLY A 8 -11.50 0.89 4.88
C GLY A 8 -11.50 1.72 3.62
N GLY A 9 -12.35 1.30 2.69
CA GLY A 9 -12.50 1.92 1.38
C GLY A 9 -11.49 1.46 0.34
N THR A 10 -10.27 1.08 0.74
CA THR A 10 -9.23 0.54 -0.16
C THR A 10 -8.37 -0.49 0.57
N ALA A 11 -7.78 -1.42 -0.20
CA ALA A 11 -6.83 -2.38 0.34
C ALA A 11 -5.61 -1.72 1.03
N GLY A 12 -5.24 -0.50 0.60
CA GLY A 12 -4.16 0.28 1.20
C GLY A 12 -4.39 0.68 2.66
N HIS A 13 -5.65 0.75 3.12
CA HIS A 13 -5.99 0.99 4.52
C HIS A 13 -6.33 -0.30 5.28
N ILE A 14 -6.90 -1.29 4.58
CA ILE A 14 -7.34 -2.55 5.19
C ILE A 14 -6.15 -3.45 5.52
N ASN A 15 -5.26 -3.67 4.55
CA ASN A 15 -4.14 -4.59 4.71
C ASN A 15 -3.16 -4.20 5.84
N PRO A 16 -2.76 -2.92 6.01
CA PRO A 16 -1.97 -2.51 7.17
C PRO A 16 -2.65 -2.79 8.51
N ALA A 17 -3.96 -2.51 8.61
CA ALA A 17 -4.73 -2.81 9.82
C ALA A 17 -4.72 -4.32 10.13
N LEU A 18 -4.95 -5.16 9.12
CA LEU A 18 -4.92 -6.61 9.27
C LEU A 18 -3.52 -7.14 9.63
N ALA A 19 -2.47 -6.56 9.06
CA ALA A 19 -1.10 -6.93 9.38
C ALA A 19 -0.74 -6.59 10.83
N ILE A 20 -1.10 -5.39 11.30
CA ILE A 20 -0.91 -4.95 12.69
C ILE A 20 -1.74 -5.84 13.64
N ALA A 21 -3.01 -6.09 13.32
CA ALA A 21 -3.89 -6.94 14.11
C ALA A 21 -3.37 -8.38 14.21
N GLY A 22 -2.90 -8.94 13.10
CA GLY A 22 -2.31 -10.27 13.04
C GLY A 22 -1.02 -10.39 13.87
N TYR A 23 -0.15 -9.39 13.76
CA TYR A 23 1.07 -9.35 14.57
C TYR A 23 0.74 -9.22 16.06
N LEU A 24 -0.18 -8.33 16.42
CA LEU A 24 -0.65 -8.16 17.81
C LEU A 24 -1.23 -9.46 18.37
N LYS A 25 -2.08 -10.16 17.61
CA LYS A 25 -2.67 -11.45 18.00
C LYS A 25 -1.62 -12.55 18.18
N LYS A 26 -0.57 -12.54 17.33
CA LYS A 26 0.56 -13.48 17.45
C LYS A 26 1.38 -13.24 18.73
N GLN A 27 1.62 -11.97 19.10
CA GLN A 27 2.39 -11.60 20.29
C GLN A 27 1.58 -11.73 21.59
N GLN A 28 0.27 -11.52 21.51
CA GLN A 28 -0.67 -11.62 22.65
C GLN A 28 -1.88 -12.46 22.26
N PRO A 29 -1.82 -13.79 22.41
CA PRO A 29 -2.91 -14.69 22.01
C PRO A 29 -4.27 -14.41 22.66
N ASP A 30 -4.27 -13.83 23.85
CA ASP A 30 -5.49 -13.47 24.63
C ASP A 30 -6.08 -12.09 24.25
N VAL A 31 -5.49 -11.38 23.29
CA VAL A 31 -6.05 -10.10 22.86
C VAL A 31 -7.38 -10.31 22.12
N GLU A 32 -8.38 -9.51 22.51
CA GLU A 32 -9.64 -9.43 21.80
C GLU A 32 -9.58 -8.30 20.78
N ILE A 33 -9.83 -8.63 19.52
CA ILE A 33 -9.76 -7.68 18.41
C ILE A 33 -11.11 -7.62 17.71
N LEU A 34 -11.66 -6.40 17.60
CA LEU A 34 -12.82 -6.09 16.80
C LEU A 34 -12.44 -5.12 15.67
N TYR A 35 -12.86 -5.42 14.47
CA TYR A 35 -12.69 -4.52 13.33
C TYR A 35 -14.01 -3.83 12.98
N ILE A 36 -13.98 -2.48 12.89
CA ILE A 36 -15.11 -1.69 12.42
C ILE A 36 -14.82 -1.18 11.02
N GLY A 37 -15.67 -1.57 10.07
CA GLY A 37 -15.57 -1.18 8.66
C GLY A 37 -16.88 -0.63 8.10
N ASN A 38 -16.90 -0.35 6.79
CA ASN A 38 -18.08 0.13 6.09
C ASN A 38 -18.95 -1.04 5.61
N LYS A 39 -20.25 -0.92 5.76
CA LYS A 39 -21.22 -1.87 5.19
C LYS A 39 -21.11 -1.89 3.67
N GLY A 40 -20.96 -3.08 3.08
CA GLY A 40 -20.74 -3.26 1.64
C GLY A 40 -19.33 -2.89 1.16
N GLY A 41 -18.40 -2.58 2.08
CA GLY A 41 -16.98 -2.32 1.77
C GLY A 41 -16.16 -3.60 1.55
N MET A 42 -14.96 -3.45 0.98
CA MET A 42 -14.02 -4.58 0.80
C MET A 42 -13.68 -5.25 2.12
N GLU A 43 -13.61 -4.48 3.18
CA GLU A 43 -13.30 -4.92 4.55
C GLU A 43 -14.32 -5.93 5.09
N GLU A 44 -15.59 -5.85 4.68
CA GLU A 44 -16.64 -6.80 5.09
C GLU A 44 -16.33 -8.25 4.66
N ARG A 45 -15.55 -8.41 3.59
CA ARG A 45 -15.08 -9.71 3.10
C ARG A 45 -13.68 -10.05 3.61
N LEU A 46 -12.76 -9.07 3.61
CA LEU A 46 -11.35 -9.32 3.89
C LEU A 46 -11.08 -9.57 5.36
N VAL A 47 -11.77 -8.88 6.26
CA VAL A 47 -11.56 -8.98 7.71
C VAL A 47 -11.97 -10.35 8.27
N PRO A 48 -13.17 -10.87 7.99
CA PRO A 48 -13.55 -12.23 8.42
C PRO A 48 -12.65 -13.31 7.80
N LYS A 49 -12.23 -13.14 6.54
CA LYS A 49 -11.28 -14.07 5.90
C LYS A 49 -9.93 -14.10 6.62
N ALA A 50 -9.52 -12.99 7.24
CA ALA A 50 -8.32 -12.92 8.06
C ALA A 50 -8.53 -13.42 9.51
N GLY A 51 -9.73 -13.90 9.87
CA GLY A 51 -10.03 -14.49 11.17
C GLY A 51 -10.39 -13.48 12.27
N PHE A 52 -10.74 -12.23 11.92
CA PHE A 52 -11.11 -11.22 12.91
C PHE A 52 -12.63 -10.97 12.95
N GLU A 53 -13.15 -10.63 14.14
CA GLU A 53 -14.52 -10.18 14.30
C GLU A 53 -14.75 -8.85 13.57
N PHE A 54 -15.88 -8.74 12.88
CA PHE A 54 -16.24 -7.59 12.07
C PHE A 54 -17.60 -7.01 12.46
N LYS A 55 -17.65 -5.71 12.64
CA LYS A 55 -18.90 -4.93 12.74
C LYS A 55 -18.91 -3.83 11.68
N SER A 56 -20.05 -3.59 11.09
CA SER A 56 -20.18 -2.56 10.07
C SER A 56 -20.92 -1.32 10.56
N ILE A 57 -20.47 -0.17 10.10
CA ILE A 57 -21.21 1.11 10.15
C ILE A 57 -21.50 1.56 8.72
N HIS A 58 -22.46 2.46 8.54
CA HIS A 58 -22.78 2.98 7.23
C HIS A 58 -22.13 4.36 7.04
N VAL A 59 -21.08 4.42 6.22
CA VAL A 59 -20.36 5.66 5.92
C VAL A 59 -20.22 5.81 4.41
N SER A 60 -20.17 7.05 3.93
CA SER A 60 -19.84 7.37 2.54
C SER A 60 -18.76 8.44 2.47
N GLY A 61 -17.92 8.37 1.44
CA GLY A 61 -16.92 9.41 1.18
C GLY A 61 -17.54 10.69 0.62
N PHE A 62 -16.90 11.84 0.86
CA PHE A 62 -17.29 13.11 0.27
C PHE A 62 -16.97 13.13 -1.24
N LYS A 63 -17.93 13.62 -2.04
CA LYS A 63 -17.70 13.83 -3.47
C LYS A 63 -16.97 15.16 -3.69
N ARG A 64 -15.90 15.14 -4.48
CA ARG A 64 -15.04 16.30 -4.78
C ARG A 64 -15.54 17.10 -5.99
N SER A 65 -16.83 17.40 -6.04
CA SER A 65 -17.43 18.18 -7.13
C SER A 65 -18.30 19.28 -6.54
N PHE A 66 -18.28 20.45 -7.17
CA PHE A 66 -19.16 21.58 -6.84
C PHE A 66 -20.50 21.52 -7.58
N ALA A 67 -20.77 20.47 -8.36
CA ALA A 67 -22.08 20.30 -9.02
C ALA A 67 -23.20 20.18 -7.99
N PRO A 68 -24.42 20.73 -8.24
CA PRO A 68 -25.53 20.70 -7.30
C PRO A 68 -25.88 19.31 -6.78
N LYS A 69 -25.75 18.28 -7.63
CA LYS A 69 -25.90 16.86 -7.23
C LYS A 69 -24.82 16.41 -6.23
N ALA A 70 -23.61 16.94 -6.35
CA ALA A 70 -22.51 16.60 -5.44
C ALA A 70 -22.66 17.33 -4.11
N ILE A 71 -23.14 18.58 -4.10
CA ILE A 71 -23.45 19.34 -2.88
C ILE A 71 -24.53 18.62 -2.07
N LYS A 72 -25.66 18.21 -2.72
CA LYS A 72 -26.70 17.42 -2.05
C LYS A 72 -26.18 16.09 -1.49
N ALA A 73 -25.31 15.39 -2.25
CA ALA A 73 -24.66 14.16 -1.79
C ALA A 73 -23.73 14.43 -0.60
N ASN A 74 -23.03 15.56 -0.55
CA ASN A 74 -22.13 15.92 0.54
C ASN A 74 -22.88 16.27 1.83
N VAL A 75 -24.08 16.87 1.75
CA VAL A 75 -24.98 17.06 2.91
C VAL A 75 -25.42 15.72 3.48
N GLN A 76 -25.79 14.76 2.63
CA GLN A 76 -26.08 13.39 3.07
C GLN A 76 -24.85 12.70 3.69
N THR A 77 -23.67 12.96 3.15
CA THR A 77 -22.42 12.42 3.69
C THR A 77 -22.10 12.98 5.06
N ALA A 78 -22.33 14.28 5.29
CA ALA A 78 -22.18 14.90 6.62
C ALA A 78 -23.17 14.30 7.64
N TRP A 79 -24.42 14.12 7.25
CA TRP A 79 -25.44 13.45 8.09
C TRP A 79 -25.02 11.99 8.40
N ARG A 80 -24.55 11.24 7.40
CA ARG A 80 -24.04 9.88 7.58
C ARG A 80 -22.82 9.83 8.48
N ALA A 81 -21.91 10.80 8.40
CA ALA A 81 -20.75 10.88 9.30
C ALA A 81 -21.20 11.08 10.77
N PHE A 82 -22.23 11.88 11.01
CA PHE A 82 -22.81 12.06 12.34
C PHE A 82 -23.47 10.76 12.85
N THR A 83 -24.34 10.14 12.04
CA THR A 83 -25.01 8.88 12.41
C THR A 83 -23.99 7.73 12.58
N ALA A 84 -22.91 7.71 11.77
CA ALA A 84 -21.83 6.76 11.89
C ALA A 84 -21.06 6.91 13.21
N THR A 85 -20.84 8.15 13.68
CA THR A 85 -20.22 8.40 15.00
C THR A 85 -21.10 7.85 16.11
N SER A 86 -22.43 8.06 16.05
CA SER A 86 -23.36 7.51 17.02
C SER A 86 -23.42 5.98 17.00
N ALA A 87 -23.44 5.37 15.80
CA ALA A 87 -23.37 3.92 15.64
C ALA A 87 -22.05 3.34 16.19
N SER A 88 -20.94 4.04 15.95
CA SER A 88 -19.62 3.68 16.51
C SER A 88 -19.62 3.71 18.02
N LYS A 89 -20.20 4.74 18.65
CA LYS A 89 -20.32 4.83 20.13
C LYS A 89 -21.06 3.62 20.71
N LYS A 90 -22.15 3.16 20.04
CA LYS A 90 -22.87 1.95 20.48
C LYS A 90 -21.98 0.72 20.44
N ILE A 91 -21.29 0.46 19.33
CA ILE A 91 -20.37 -0.69 19.19
C ILE A 91 -19.24 -0.61 20.23
N ILE A 92 -18.65 0.58 20.41
CA ILE A 92 -17.58 0.84 21.38
C ILE A 92 -18.08 0.57 22.82
N SER A 93 -19.28 1.02 23.17
CA SER A 93 -19.88 0.77 24.51
C SER A 93 -20.11 -0.72 24.77
N GLU A 94 -20.53 -1.48 23.75
CA GLU A 94 -20.73 -2.94 23.83
C GLU A 94 -19.41 -3.68 23.95
N PHE A 95 -18.43 -3.33 23.12
CA PHE A 95 -17.12 -4.01 23.09
C PHE A 95 -16.19 -3.57 24.23
N LYS A 96 -16.29 -2.33 24.72
CA LYS A 96 -15.46 -1.74 25.80
C LYS A 96 -13.95 -1.88 25.51
N PRO A 97 -13.44 -1.29 24.43
CA PRO A 97 -12.03 -1.40 24.10
C PRO A 97 -11.14 -0.60 25.06
N ASP A 98 -9.91 -1.07 25.25
CA ASP A 98 -8.86 -0.35 25.97
C ASP A 98 -8.25 0.76 25.09
N LEU A 99 -8.22 0.55 23.76
CA LEU A 99 -7.74 1.53 22.78
C LEU A 99 -8.32 1.27 21.38
N CYS A 100 -8.29 2.29 20.53
CA CYS A 100 -8.71 2.22 19.13
C CYS A 100 -7.58 2.62 18.19
N ILE A 101 -7.42 1.88 17.08
CA ILE A 101 -6.38 2.13 16.07
C ILE A 101 -7.04 2.41 14.73
N GLY A 102 -6.73 3.55 14.14
CA GLY A 102 -7.19 3.93 12.80
C GLY A 102 -6.08 3.86 11.77
N THR A 103 -6.36 3.25 10.63
CA THR A 103 -5.43 3.16 9.50
C THR A 103 -5.85 4.01 8.31
N GLY A 104 -6.92 4.79 8.45
CA GLY A 104 -7.39 5.70 7.41
C GLY A 104 -8.64 5.22 6.64
N GLY A 105 -8.94 5.93 5.57
CA GLY A 105 -10.22 5.81 4.89
C GLY A 105 -11.33 6.55 5.64
N TYR A 106 -12.50 6.68 4.98
CA TYR A 106 -13.62 7.46 5.52
C TYR A 106 -14.31 6.79 6.72
N VAL A 107 -14.10 5.51 6.94
CA VAL A 107 -14.68 4.79 8.10
C VAL A 107 -13.88 5.02 9.39
N SER A 108 -12.58 5.21 9.30
CA SER A 108 -11.71 5.47 10.44
C SER A 108 -12.10 6.76 11.21
N GLY A 109 -12.47 7.82 10.48
CA GLY A 109 -12.82 9.10 11.08
C GLY A 109 -13.94 9.04 12.15
N PRO A 110 -15.14 8.56 11.83
CA PRO A 110 -16.24 8.43 12.79
C PRO A 110 -15.92 7.51 13.98
N VAL A 111 -15.18 6.41 13.75
CA VAL A 111 -14.83 5.46 14.82
C VAL A 111 -13.85 6.08 15.81
N LEU A 112 -12.75 6.66 15.33
CA LEU A 112 -11.77 7.30 16.20
C LEU A 112 -12.32 8.55 16.89
N LYS A 113 -13.19 9.31 16.20
CA LYS A 113 -13.89 10.44 16.83
C LYS A 113 -14.76 9.96 17.98
N ALA A 114 -15.54 8.90 17.78
CA ALA A 114 -16.37 8.31 18.82
C ALA A 114 -15.53 7.82 20.01
N ALA A 115 -14.44 7.12 19.75
CA ALA A 115 -13.52 6.64 20.80
C ALA A 115 -12.93 7.80 21.62
N ASN A 116 -12.43 8.85 20.93
CA ASN A 116 -11.89 10.03 21.61
C ASN A 116 -12.94 10.77 22.46
N GLU A 117 -14.18 10.93 21.96
CA GLU A 117 -15.28 11.54 22.71
C GLU A 117 -15.73 10.71 23.93
N MET A 118 -15.41 9.40 23.95
CA MET A 118 -15.66 8.50 25.07
C MET A 118 -14.45 8.35 26.02
N GLY A 119 -13.40 9.13 25.79
CA GLY A 119 -12.18 9.08 26.63
C GLY A 119 -11.30 7.85 26.39
N ILE A 120 -11.49 7.13 25.29
CA ILE A 120 -10.69 5.98 24.90
C ILE A 120 -9.48 6.44 24.10
N PRO A 121 -8.24 6.03 24.44
CA PRO A 121 -7.06 6.43 23.71
C PRO A 121 -7.12 5.95 22.26
N ILE A 122 -6.68 6.82 21.34
CA ILE A 122 -6.64 6.52 19.90
C ILE A 122 -5.21 6.58 19.38
N LEU A 123 -4.87 5.63 18.51
CA LEU A 123 -3.66 5.59 17.72
C LEU A 123 -4.00 5.72 16.25
N ILE A 124 -3.15 6.38 15.49
CA ILE A 124 -3.30 6.53 14.03
C ILE A 124 -2.06 5.93 13.35
N HIS A 125 -2.28 5.12 12.32
CA HIS A 125 -1.22 4.70 11.42
C HIS A 125 -1.47 5.30 10.04
N GLU A 126 -0.50 6.08 9.53
CA GLU A 126 -0.54 6.68 8.20
C GLU A 126 0.47 6.01 7.28
N GLN A 127 0.00 5.44 6.20
CA GLN A 127 0.79 4.65 5.27
C GLN A 127 1.52 5.48 4.21
N ASN A 128 0.98 6.64 3.87
CA ASN A 128 1.39 7.43 2.72
C ASN A 128 2.25 8.65 3.13
N ALA A 129 3.05 9.14 2.19
CA ALA A 129 3.79 10.39 2.35
C ALA A 129 2.85 11.61 2.43
N PHE A 130 1.65 11.52 1.84
CA PHE A 130 0.61 12.54 1.96
C PHE A 130 -0.60 11.98 2.72
N PRO A 131 -0.86 12.48 3.94
CA PRO A 131 -1.85 11.88 4.84
C PRO A 131 -3.29 12.06 4.37
N GLY A 132 -4.12 11.04 4.67
CA GLY A 132 -5.55 11.10 4.46
C GLY A 132 -6.26 12.13 5.36
N VAL A 133 -7.40 12.65 4.90
CA VAL A 133 -8.18 13.70 5.61
C VAL A 133 -8.57 13.28 7.02
N ALA A 134 -9.04 12.03 7.21
CA ALA A 134 -9.43 11.53 8.53
C ALA A 134 -8.26 11.53 9.51
N ASN A 135 -7.08 11.07 9.07
CA ASN A 135 -5.86 11.05 9.89
C ASN A 135 -5.40 12.47 10.25
N LYS A 136 -5.44 13.43 9.28
CA LYS A 136 -5.13 14.85 9.55
C LYS A 136 -6.05 15.47 10.59
N MET A 137 -7.36 15.19 10.53
CA MET A 137 -8.33 15.78 11.45
C MET A 137 -8.17 15.30 12.89
N LEU A 138 -7.77 14.04 13.07
CA LEU A 138 -7.70 13.39 14.38
C LEU A 138 -6.28 13.32 14.95
N SER A 139 -5.27 13.69 14.19
CA SER A 139 -3.85 13.60 14.57
C SER A 139 -3.53 14.28 15.92
N THR A 140 -4.11 15.46 16.20
CA THR A 140 -3.91 16.19 17.46
C THR A 140 -4.65 15.58 18.67
N LYS A 141 -5.48 14.57 18.44
CA LYS A 141 -6.23 13.84 19.49
C LYS A 141 -5.66 12.46 19.74
N ALA A 142 -4.74 12.01 18.87
CA ALA A 142 -4.12 10.71 18.99
C ALA A 142 -2.97 10.73 20.02
N GLU A 143 -2.85 9.65 20.78
CA GLU A 143 -1.70 9.42 21.68
C GLU A 143 -0.39 9.32 20.89
N ALA A 144 -0.46 8.71 19.70
CA ALA A 144 0.61 8.71 18.72
C ALA A 144 0.05 8.62 17.29
N VAL A 145 0.75 9.29 16.38
CA VAL A 145 0.57 9.16 14.94
C VAL A 145 1.78 8.42 14.39
N MET A 146 1.58 7.15 14.08
CA MET A 146 2.59 6.25 13.53
C MET A 146 2.69 6.49 12.03
N LEU A 147 3.84 6.98 11.57
CA LEU A 147 4.08 7.33 10.17
C LEU A 147 4.90 6.26 9.48
N ALA A 148 4.41 5.79 8.33
CA ALA A 148 5.22 4.91 7.49
C ALA A 148 6.33 5.68 6.76
N ILE A 149 6.05 6.90 6.34
CA ILE A 149 6.96 7.79 5.63
C ILE A 149 7.05 9.10 6.42
N ALA A 150 8.26 9.49 6.84
CA ALA A 150 8.48 10.67 7.68
C ALA A 150 7.94 11.97 7.05
N ASP A 151 7.96 12.08 5.72
CA ASP A 151 7.49 13.26 5.00
C ASP A 151 6.01 13.58 5.24
N ALA A 152 5.20 12.59 5.67
CA ALA A 152 3.81 12.80 6.04
C ALA A 152 3.63 13.85 7.15
N GLN A 153 4.61 13.97 8.06
CA GLN A 153 4.58 14.95 9.13
C GLN A 153 4.42 16.40 8.62
N LYS A 154 5.04 16.73 7.50
CA LYS A 154 4.99 18.08 6.87
C LYS A 154 3.57 18.53 6.50
N HIS A 155 2.65 17.58 6.37
CA HIS A 155 1.28 17.79 5.92
C HIS A 155 0.24 17.62 7.05
N MET A 156 0.69 17.47 8.28
CA MET A 156 -0.14 17.36 9.49
C MET A 156 -0.01 18.58 10.37
N LYS A 157 -0.88 18.69 11.37
CA LYS A 157 -0.85 19.80 12.33
C LYS A 157 0.34 19.67 13.28
N GLU A 158 0.90 20.79 13.70
CA GLU A 158 1.88 20.85 14.75
C GLU A 158 1.33 20.36 16.10
N GLY A 159 2.22 19.94 17.00
CA GLY A 159 1.84 19.46 18.34
C GLY A 159 1.35 18.01 18.41
N CYS A 160 1.40 17.27 17.29
CA CYS A 160 1.13 15.84 17.31
C CYS A 160 2.36 15.03 17.76
N ASN A 161 2.14 13.90 18.43
CA ASN A 161 3.18 12.94 18.76
C ASN A 161 3.44 12.03 17.55
N PHE A 162 4.39 12.41 16.69
CA PHE A 162 4.77 11.64 15.50
C PHE A 162 5.86 10.62 15.80
N ILE A 163 5.64 9.38 15.36
CA ILE A 163 6.64 8.29 15.50
C ILE A 163 6.76 7.61 14.12
N VAL A 164 7.96 7.60 13.56
CA VAL A 164 8.22 6.91 12.30
C VAL A 164 8.36 5.42 12.55
N THR A 165 7.37 4.65 12.10
CA THR A 165 7.29 3.20 12.32
C THR A 165 7.51 2.38 11.07
N GLY A 166 7.35 2.94 9.88
CA GLY A 166 7.25 2.18 8.64
C GLY A 166 5.86 1.56 8.45
N ASN A 167 5.66 0.95 7.28
CA ASN A 167 4.51 0.08 7.01
C ASN A 167 4.82 -1.36 7.41
N PRO A 168 3.83 -2.14 7.86
CA PRO A 168 3.98 -3.57 8.04
C PRO A 168 4.34 -4.24 6.70
N VAL A 169 5.52 -4.83 6.62
CA VAL A 169 5.97 -5.63 5.47
C VAL A 169 5.92 -7.10 5.85
N ARG A 170 5.51 -7.95 4.90
CA ARG A 170 5.44 -9.39 5.11
C ARG A 170 6.82 -9.97 5.35
N SER A 171 6.94 -10.89 6.31
CA SER A 171 8.21 -11.55 6.66
C SER A 171 8.84 -12.27 5.46
N GLU A 172 8.03 -12.86 4.60
CA GLU A 172 8.46 -13.55 3.39
C GLU A 172 9.14 -12.60 2.39
N ILE A 173 8.70 -11.33 2.33
CA ILE A 173 9.37 -10.30 1.52
C ILE A 173 10.74 -9.96 2.14
N ILE A 174 10.79 -9.78 3.46
CA ILE A 174 12.02 -9.36 4.15
C ILE A 174 13.10 -10.43 4.05
N SER A 175 12.71 -11.71 4.19
CA SER A 175 13.63 -12.85 4.23
C SER A 175 13.99 -13.45 2.86
N ALA A 176 13.32 -13.03 1.78
CA ALA A 176 13.58 -13.59 0.46
C ALA A 176 14.98 -13.21 -0.05
N ASP A 177 15.73 -14.23 -0.48
CA ASP A 177 17.09 -14.10 -1.00
C ASP A 177 17.11 -14.09 -2.52
N ARG A 178 17.89 -13.18 -3.10
CA ARG A 178 17.96 -12.99 -4.56
C ARG A 178 18.45 -14.23 -5.30
N ASN A 179 19.50 -14.89 -4.81
CA ASN A 179 20.12 -15.99 -5.54
C ASN A 179 19.20 -17.23 -5.52
N SER A 180 18.61 -17.51 -4.36
CA SER A 180 17.62 -18.57 -4.19
C SER A 180 16.38 -18.33 -5.06
N ALA A 181 15.89 -17.09 -5.09
CA ALA A 181 14.74 -16.69 -5.90
C ALA A 181 15.00 -16.85 -7.41
N ARG A 182 16.17 -16.40 -7.90
CA ARG A 182 16.53 -16.56 -9.33
C ARG A 182 16.65 -18.02 -9.73
N LYS A 183 17.23 -18.86 -8.86
CA LYS A 183 17.32 -20.31 -9.08
C LYS A 183 15.93 -20.97 -9.11
N GLU A 184 15.05 -20.61 -8.17
CA GLU A 184 13.67 -21.12 -8.11
C GLU A 184 12.89 -20.79 -9.40
N LEU A 185 13.08 -19.57 -9.91
CA LEU A 185 12.42 -19.11 -11.13
C LEU A 185 13.09 -19.56 -12.43
N GLY A 186 14.22 -20.29 -12.35
CA GLY A 186 14.95 -20.74 -13.54
C GLY A 186 15.59 -19.62 -14.35
N LEU A 187 15.91 -18.49 -13.73
CA LEU A 187 16.45 -17.29 -14.41
C LEU A 187 17.95 -17.42 -14.64
N ASP A 188 18.40 -16.89 -15.78
CA ASP A 188 19.81 -16.77 -16.15
C ASP A 188 20.41 -15.41 -15.71
N GLU A 189 21.57 -15.02 -16.25
CA GLU A 189 22.29 -13.79 -15.88
C GLU A 189 21.68 -12.49 -16.47
N ARG A 190 20.72 -12.61 -17.38
CA ARG A 190 20.06 -11.43 -17.95
C ARG A 190 19.30 -10.65 -16.86
N PRO A 191 19.21 -9.31 -16.98
CA PRO A 191 18.41 -8.52 -16.04
C PRO A 191 16.93 -8.93 -16.04
N LEU A 192 16.35 -9.06 -14.85
CA LEU A 192 14.92 -9.31 -14.67
C LEU A 192 14.16 -8.00 -14.44
N VAL A 193 13.23 -7.72 -15.33
CA VAL A 193 12.22 -6.67 -15.16
C VAL A 193 10.96 -7.30 -14.54
N LEU A 194 10.56 -6.82 -13.37
CA LEU A 194 9.30 -7.18 -12.74
C LEU A 194 8.31 -6.04 -12.90
N SER A 195 7.15 -6.28 -13.55
CA SER A 195 6.18 -5.21 -13.78
C SER A 195 4.74 -5.59 -13.40
N PHE A 196 4.01 -4.68 -12.77
CA PHE A 196 2.62 -4.89 -12.37
C PHE A 196 1.87 -3.58 -12.10
N GLY A 197 0.57 -3.58 -12.42
CA GLY A 197 -0.32 -2.42 -12.18
C GLY A 197 -1.18 -2.52 -10.91
N GLY A 198 -0.96 -3.55 -10.08
CA GLY A 198 -1.83 -3.94 -8.95
C GLY A 198 -2.79 -5.07 -9.32
N SER A 199 -3.56 -5.58 -8.33
CA SER A 199 -4.42 -6.78 -8.49
C SER A 199 -5.49 -6.67 -9.58
N LEU A 200 -6.00 -5.46 -9.82
CA LEU A 200 -6.99 -5.22 -10.88
C LEU A 200 -6.32 -4.97 -12.25
N GLY A 201 -5.02 -4.68 -12.25
CA GLY A 201 -4.29 -4.19 -13.40
C GLY A 201 -4.39 -2.68 -13.58
N ALA A 202 -3.56 -2.14 -14.44
CA ALA A 202 -3.56 -0.73 -14.82
C ALA A 202 -3.35 -0.61 -16.34
N ARG A 203 -4.39 -0.22 -17.06
CA ARG A 203 -4.40 -0.25 -18.54
C ARG A 203 -3.18 0.44 -19.14
N ARG A 204 -2.90 1.69 -18.74
CA ARG A 204 -1.76 2.46 -19.27
C ARG A 204 -0.41 1.82 -18.97
N VAL A 205 -0.26 1.22 -17.77
CA VAL A 205 0.95 0.47 -17.41
C VAL A 205 1.10 -0.76 -18.29
N ASN A 206 0.02 -1.53 -18.46
CA ASN A 206 0.02 -2.70 -19.34
C ASN A 206 0.35 -2.32 -20.79
N GLU A 207 -0.26 -1.28 -21.35
CA GLU A 207 0.02 -0.81 -22.72
C GLU A 207 1.50 -0.48 -22.92
N ALA A 208 2.13 0.26 -21.98
CA ALA A 208 3.55 0.58 -22.05
C ALA A 208 4.46 -0.64 -21.83
N CYS A 209 4.07 -1.55 -20.93
CA CYS A 209 4.82 -2.80 -20.72
C CYS A 209 4.75 -3.72 -21.92
N ALA A 210 3.65 -3.72 -22.71
CA ALA A 210 3.52 -4.55 -23.90
C ALA A 210 4.59 -4.21 -24.97
N ASP A 211 4.99 -2.94 -25.07
CA ASP A 211 6.07 -2.52 -26.01
C ASP A 211 7.42 -3.12 -25.60
N ILE A 212 7.75 -3.06 -24.30
CA ILE A 212 9.01 -3.61 -23.78
C ILE A 212 9.01 -5.13 -23.89
N ILE A 213 7.91 -5.79 -23.54
CA ILE A 213 7.77 -7.24 -23.56
C ILE A 213 7.88 -7.77 -24.99
N ALA A 214 7.20 -7.11 -25.95
CA ALA A 214 7.29 -7.48 -27.36
C ALA A 214 8.70 -7.30 -27.90
N ARG A 215 9.42 -6.27 -27.47
CA ARG A 215 10.84 -6.07 -27.82
C ARG A 215 11.71 -7.13 -27.18
N SER A 216 11.58 -7.38 -25.89
CA SER A 216 12.40 -8.37 -25.14
C SER A 216 12.20 -9.80 -25.67
N GLY A 217 11.00 -10.13 -26.14
CA GLY A 217 10.74 -11.41 -26.81
C GLY A 217 11.48 -11.58 -28.14
N LYS A 218 11.89 -10.47 -28.80
CA LYS A 218 12.63 -10.48 -30.07
C LYS A 218 14.15 -10.42 -29.87
N ASP A 219 14.62 -9.54 -28.98
CA ASP A 219 16.04 -9.26 -28.79
C ASP A 219 16.67 -10.04 -27.62
N GLY A 220 15.85 -10.63 -26.76
CA GLY A 220 16.28 -11.40 -25.59
C GLY A 220 17.02 -10.58 -24.52
N LYS A 221 16.97 -9.24 -24.58
CA LYS A 221 17.75 -8.36 -23.71
C LYS A 221 17.41 -8.51 -22.23
N TYR A 222 16.11 -8.69 -21.90
CA TYR A 222 15.60 -8.85 -20.55
C TYR A 222 14.87 -10.17 -20.37
N GLN A 223 14.91 -10.68 -19.15
CA GLN A 223 13.85 -11.56 -18.64
C GLN A 223 12.76 -10.68 -18.06
N HIS A 224 11.50 -11.03 -18.29
CA HIS A 224 10.38 -10.17 -17.87
C HIS A 224 9.29 -11.00 -17.20
N ILE A 225 8.95 -10.65 -15.94
CA ILE A 225 7.77 -11.15 -15.25
C ILE A 225 6.76 -10.00 -15.22
N HIS A 226 5.56 -10.21 -15.78
CA HIS A 226 4.51 -9.20 -15.81
C HIS A 226 3.18 -9.73 -15.31
N ALA A 227 2.51 -8.97 -14.42
CA ALA A 227 1.14 -9.22 -14.03
C ALA A 227 0.20 -8.17 -14.65
N TYR A 228 -0.66 -8.62 -15.57
CA TYR A 228 -1.61 -7.72 -16.22
C TYR A 228 -2.86 -7.39 -15.39
N GLY A 229 -3.14 -8.17 -14.33
CA GLY A 229 -4.27 -7.98 -13.42
C GLY A 229 -5.62 -8.42 -13.97
N GLN A 230 -6.60 -8.50 -13.07
CA GLN A 230 -7.93 -9.05 -13.34
C GLN A 230 -8.65 -8.47 -14.57
N TYR A 231 -8.43 -7.19 -14.89
CA TYR A 231 -9.06 -6.53 -16.04
C TYR A 231 -8.15 -6.46 -17.27
N GLY A 232 -7.01 -7.17 -17.25
CA GLY A 232 -5.98 -7.13 -18.30
C GLY A 232 -6.00 -8.33 -19.25
N HIS A 233 -7.07 -9.13 -19.35
CA HIS A 233 -7.12 -10.35 -20.17
C HIS A 233 -6.82 -10.12 -21.67
N TRP A 234 -6.95 -8.89 -22.15
CA TRP A 234 -6.60 -8.46 -23.51
C TRP A 234 -5.08 -8.33 -23.74
N PHE A 235 -4.28 -8.37 -22.68
CA PHE A 235 -2.84 -8.07 -22.72
C PHE A 235 -2.03 -9.05 -23.60
N PRO A 236 -2.22 -10.39 -23.51
CA PRO A 236 -1.50 -11.33 -24.37
C PRO A 236 -1.73 -11.10 -25.85
N ASP A 237 -2.98 -10.75 -26.23
CA ASP A 237 -3.34 -10.44 -27.63
C ASP A 237 -2.63 -9.17 -28.10
N LEU A 238 -2.57 -8.13 -27.25
CA LEU A 238 -1.84 -6.90 -27.58
C LEU A 238 -0.34 -7.17 -27.82
N VAL A 239 0.31 -8.01 -27.00
CA VAL A 239 1.71 -8.38 -27.22
C VAL A 239 1.90 -9.14 -28.55
N LYS A 240 0.96 -10.01 -28.87
CA LYS A 240 0.96 -10.73 -30.14
C LYS A 240 0.78 -9.79 -31.35
N GLU A 241 -0.13 -8.82 -31.26
CA GLU A 241 -0.31 -7.76 -32.28
C GLU A 241 0.98 -6.96 -32.50
N LYS A 242 1.80 -6.76 -31.43
CA LYS A 242 3.13 -6.13 -31.53
C LYS A 242 4.22 -7.08 -32.09
N GLY A 243 3.83 -8.28 -32.52
CA GLY A 243 4.68 -9.21 -33.23
C GLY A 243 5.49 -10.16 -32.37
N THR A 244 5.08 -10.43 -31.13
CA THR A 244 5.74 -11.39 -30.24
C THR A 244 4.72 -12.41 -29.72
N ASP A 245 5.01 -13.69 -29.96
CA ASP A 245 4.26 -14.82 -29.41
C ASP A 245 4.90 -15.22 -28.07
N ILE A 246 4.23 -14.84 -26.98
CA ILE A 246 4.70 -15.07 -25.61
C ILE A 246 5.00 -16.56 -25.37
N SER A 247 4.21 -17.47 -25.93
CA SER A 247 4.37 -18.91 -25.73
C SER A 247 5.67 -19.49 -26.30
N LYS A 248 6.37 -18.73 -27.16
CA LYS A 248 7.64 -19.12 -27.79
C LYS A 248 8.86 -18.44 -27.16
N CYS A 249 8.66 -17.65 -26.13
CA CYS A 249 9.72 -16.87 -25.50
C CYS A 249 9.99 -17.42 -24.09
N ASP A 250 11.15 -18.00 -23.87
CA ASP A 250 11.59 -18.55 -22.58
C ASP A 250 11.95 -17.48 -21.55
N ASN A 251 12.16 -16.25 -21.99
CA ASN A 251 12.48 -15.09 -21.17
C ASN A 251 11.25 -14.28 -20.72
N LEU A 252 10.05 -14.71 -21.07
CA LEU A 252 8.80 -13.98 -20.75
C LEU A 252 7.88 -14.83 -19.90
N ASP A 253 7.51 -14.33 -18.72
CA ASP A 253 6.54 -14.93 -17.80
C ASP A 253 5.40 -13.95 -17.58
N ILE A 254 4.28 -14.15 -18.28
CA ILE A 254 3.15 -13.24 -18.32
C ILE A 254 1.96 -13.87 -17.62
N ARG A 255 1.50 -13.25 -16.56
CA ARG A 255 0.48 -13.79 -15.66
C ARG A 255 -0.67 -12.80 -15.45
N GLU A 256 -1.83 -13.31 -15.03
CA GLU A 256 -2.87 -12.45 -14.49
C GLU A 256 -2.46 -11.85 -13.13
N TYR A 257 -1.91 -12.69 -12.26
CA TYR A 257 -1.53 -12.31 -10.89
C TYR A 257 -0.21 -13.00 -10.49
N ILE A 258 0.57 -12.36 -9.62
CA ILE A 258 1.81 -12.92 -9.06
C ILE A 258 1.55 -13.40 -7.63
N ASP A 259 1.33 -14.70 -7.46
CA ASP A 259 1.10 -15.30 -6.14
C ASP A 259 2.37 -15.37 -5.31
N ASN A 260 3.52 -15.63 -5.94
CA ASN A 260 4.84 -15.72 -5.33
C ASN A 260 5.61 -14.39 -5.40
N MET A 261 4.92 -13.28 -5.09
CA MET A 261 5.52 -11.93 -5.12
C MET A 261 6.84 -11.83 -4.31
N PRO A 262 7.02 -12.46 -3.14
CA PRO A 262 8.30 -12.45 -2.43
C PRO A 262 9.47 -12.95 -3.30
N THR A 263 9.30 -14.09 -3.97
CA THR A 263 10.31 -14.67 -4.88
C THR A 263 10.57 -13.75 -6.07
N CYS A 264 9.51 -13.30 -6.76
CA CYS A 264 9.65 -12.45 -7.95
C CYS A 264 10.31 -11.10 -7.61
N LEU A 265 9.94 -10.48 -6.48
CA LEU A 265 10.52 -9.23 -6.04
C LEU A 265 12.00 -9.40 -5.66
N ALA A 266 12.35 -10.48 -4.93
CA ALA A 266 13.73 -10.75 -4.57
C ALA A 266 14.62 -11.00 -5.81
N ALA A 267 14.10 -11.68 -6.84
CA ALA A 267 14.82 -11.97 -8.07
C ALA A 267 15.03 -10.74 -8.97
N ALA A 268 14.14 -9.73 -8.90
CA ALA A 268 14.12 -8.58 -9.79
C ALA A 268 15.38 -7.71 -9.72
N ASP A 269 15.77 -7.12 -10.84
CA ASP A 269 16.80 -6.08 -10.95
C ASP A 269 16.17 -4.71 -11.00
N VAL A 270 15.00 -4.58 -11.63
CA VAL A 270 14.21 -3.35 -11.65
C VAL A 270 12.73 -3.68 -11.56
N VAL A 271 11.99 -2.85 -10.86
CA VAL A 271 10.53 -3.00 -10.69
C VAL A 271 9.81 -1.85 -11.39
N VAL A 272 8.76 -2.17 -12.16
CA VAL A 272 7.85 -1.18 -12.76
C VAL A 272 6.48 -1.34 -12.12
N CYS A 273 6.01 -0.33 -11.39
CA CYS A 273 4.76 -0.49 -10.65
C CYS A 273 4.07 0.83 -10.32
N ARG A 274 2.83 0.73 -9.84
CA ARG A 274 2.15 1.80 -9.14
C ARG A 274 2.84 2.11 -7.81
N ALA A 275 2.78 3.36 -7.36
CA ALA A 275 3.41 3.81 -6.12
C ALA A 275 2.49 3.68 -4.89
N GLY A 276 1.91 2.50 -4.70
CA GLY A 276 1.16 2.17 -3.49
C GLY A 276 2.10 2.09 -2.28
N ALA A 277 1.67 2.58 -1.12
CA ALA A 277 2.50 2.70 0.07
C ALA A 277 3.11 1.36 0.53
N ILE A 278 2.34 0.28 0.50
CA ILE A 278 2.85 -1.07 0.86
C ILE A 278 3.86 -1.56 -0.17
N THR A 279 3.56 -1.41 -1.47
CA THR A 279 4.49 -1.79 -2.55
C THR A 279 5.83 -1.06 -2.40
N ILE A 280 5.81 0.23 -2.10
CA ILE A 280 7.04 1.01 -1.83
C ILE A 280 7.81 0.44 -0.65
N SER A 281 7.14 0.10 0.44
CA SER A 281 7.80 -0.48 1.62
C SER A 281 8.39 -1.87 1.33
N GLU A 282 7.73 -2.68 0.50
CA GLU A 282 8.25 -3.97 0.03
C GLU A 282 9.49 -3.79 -0.87
N ILE A 283 9.44 -2.81 -1.80
CA ILE A 283 10.56 -2.42 -2.66
C ILE A 283 11.76 -1.95 -1.84
N GLN A 284 11.54 -1.12 -0.83
CA GLN A 284 12.58 -0.67 0.08
C GLN A 284 13.18 -1.83 0.87
N ALA A 285 12.36 -2.72 1.43
CA ALA A 285 12.82 -3.87 2.21
C ALA A 285 13.72 -4.80 1.38
N GLN A 286 13.42 -4.98 0.10
CA GLN A 286 14.22 -5.74 -0.84
C GLN A 286 15.34 -4.93 -1.52
N GLY A 287 15.39 -3.61 -1.29
CA GLY A 287 16.38 -2.73 -1.90
C GLY A 287 16.33 -2.77 -3.42
N LYS A 288 15.13 -2.65 -4.00
CA LYS A 288 14.96 -2.74 -5.46
C LYS A 288 14.87 -1.36 -6.10
N PRO A 289 15.66 -1.08 -7.13
CA PRO A 289 15.43 0.06 -8.00
C PRO A 289 14.05 -0.04 -8.66
N ALA A 290 13.35 1.08 -8.81
CA ALA A 290 12.02 1.06 -9.40
C ALA A 290 11.77 2.23 -10.35
N VAL A 291 10.92 1.99 -11.36
CA VAL A 291 10.26 3.02 -12.16
C VAL A 291 8.81 3.09 -11.69
N PHE A 292 8.48 4.16 -10.99
CA PHE A 292 7.15 4.37 -10.45
C PHE A 292 6.25 5.06 -11.46
N ILE A 293 5.04 4.54 -11.62
CA ILE A 293 3.98 5.12 -12.44
C ILE A 293 2.77 5.40 -11.53
N PRO A 294 2.74 6.58 -10.87
CA PRO A 294 1.65 6.92 -9.95
C PRO A 294 0.29 6.87 -10.64
N SER A 295 -0.73 6.37 -9.93
CA SER A 295 -2.10 6.43 -10.43
C SER A 295 -2.66 7.85 -10.28
N PRO A 296 -3.21 8.46 -11.34
CA PRO A 296 -3.86 9.78 -11.24
C PRO A 296 -5.21 9.72 -10.53
N ASN A 297 -5.78 8.52 -10.38
CA ASN A 297 -7.14 8.30 -9.87
C ASN A 297 -7.20 8.08 -8.34
N VAL A 298 -6.16 8.48 -7.61
CA VAL A 298 -6.09 8.33 -6.16
C VAL A 298 -6.33 9.66 -5.42
N ALA A 299 -6.76 9.55 -4.17
CA ALA A 299 -7.01 10.71 -3.34
C ALA A 299 -5.72 11.49 -3.07
N GLU A 300 -5.79 12.86 -3.13
CA GLU A 300 -4.68 13.75 -2.77
C GLU A 300 -3.37 13.45 -3.53
N ASN A 301 -3.43 12.81 -4.70
CA ASN A 301 -2.26 12.41 -5.48
C ASN A 301 -1.18 11.66 -4.64
N HIS A 302 -1.62 10.91 -3.62
CA HIS A 302 -0.72 10.33 -2.63
C HIS A 302 0.32 9.38 -3.24
N GLN A 303 0.01 8.70 -4.37
CA GLN A 303 1.00 7.85 -5.05
C GLN A 303 2.16 8.65 -5.65
N TYR A 304 1.90 9.85 -6.17
CA TYR A 304 2.96 10.75 -6.62
C TYR A 304 3.90 11.12 -5.46
N HIS A 305 3.32 11.55 -4.33
CA HIS A 305 4.12 11.90 -3.14
C HIS A 305 4.91 10.70 -2.59
N ASN A 306 4.32 9.51 -2.60
CA ASN A 306 4.99 8.27 -2.21
C ASN A 306 6.19 7.98 -3.11
N ALA A 307 6.03 8.06 -4.44
CA ALA A 307 7.12 7.87 -5.40
C ALA A 307 8.23 8.90 -5.21
N MET A 308 7.86 10.18 -5.07
CA MET A 308 8.82 11.27 -4.89
C MET A 308 9.66 11.14 -3.61
N ALA A 309 9.14 10.49 -2.56
CA ALA A 309 9.93 10.19 -1.37
C ALA A 309 11.16 9.31 -1.67
N LEU A 310 11.08 8.41 -2.67
CA LEU A 310 12.19 7.58 -3.12
C LEU A 310 13.02 8.28 -4.21
N VAL A 311 12.37 8.89 -5.18
CA VAL A 311 13.04 9.58 -6.31
C VAL A 311 13.97 10.69 -5.79
N ASN A 312 13.51 11.49 -4.83
CA ASN A 312 14.30 12.54 -4.18
C ASN A 312 15.52 12.02 -3.39
N LYS A 313 15.61 10.71 -3.18
CA LYS A 313 16.73 10.02 -2.51
C LYS A 313 17.53 9.14 -3.45
N ASN A 314 17.39 9.32 -4.76
CA ASN A 314 18.03 8.49 -5.78
C ASN A 314 17.79 7.00 -5.54
N ALA A 315 16.52 6.59 -5.28
CA ALA A 315 16.13 5.21 -5.08
C ALA A 315 15.16 4.70 -6.17
N GLY A 316 14.96 5.48 -7.24
CA GLY A 316 14.08 5.13 -8.35
C GLY A 316 13.84 6.29 -9.30
N GLU A 317 13.06 6.01 -10.34
CA GLU A 317 12.62 6.96 -11.36
C GLU A 317 11.09 7.09 -11.29
N LEU A 318 10.54 8.18 -11.83
CA LEU A 318 9.11 8.42 -11.93
C LEU A 318 8.74 8.74 -13.37
N ILE A 319 7.60 8.22 -13.81
CA ILE A 319 6.91 8.63 -15.04
C ILE A 319 5.45 8.92 -14.67
N GLU A 320 4.96 10.12 -14.91
CA GLU A 320 3.54 10.42 -14.77
C GLU A 320 2.75 9.67 -15.85
N GLU A 321 1.55 9.16 -15.50
CA GLU A 321 0.76 8.33 -16.43
C GLU A 321 0.41 9.08 -17.73
N SER A 322 0.29 10.41 -17.70
CA SER A 322 0.06 11.26 -18.86
C SER A 322 1.21 11.24 -19.87
N GLU A 323 2.44 11.04 -19.40
CA GLU A 323 3.67 11.02 -20.20
C GLU A 323 4.12 9.59 -20.57
N LEU A 324 3.42 8.58 -20.01
CA LEU A 324 3.83 7.19 -20.15
C LEU A 324 3.72 6.69 -21.58
N THR A 325 4.86 6.31 -22.15
CA THR A 325 5.01 5.57 -23.40
C THR A 325 5.93 4.36 -23.21
N GLY A 326 5.85 3.37 -24.08
CA GLY A 326 6.76 2.23 -24.05
C GLY A 326 8.22 2.64 -24.27
N GLU A 327 8.47 3.67 -25.09
CA GLU A 327 9.82 4.22 -25.35
C GLU A 327 10.41 4.85 -24.08
N LEU A 328 9.68 5.78 -23.45
CA LEU A 328 10.14 6.45 -22.23
C LEU A 328 10.34 5.45 -21.09
N LEU A 329 9.44 4.47 -20.96
CA LEU A 329 9.59 3.42 -19.95
C LEU A 329 10.83 2.57 -20.21
N THR A 330 11.10 2.21 -21.48
CA THR A 330 12.31 1.46 -21.87
C THR A 330 13.58 2.29 -21.55
N GLU A 331 13.60 3.58 -21.89
CA GLU A 331 14.73 4.47 -21.58
C GLU A 331 15.04 4.50 -20.08
N LYS A 332 14.02 4.62 -19.23
CA LYS A 332 14.17 4.63 -17.77
C LYS A 332 14.70 3.30 -17.23
N ILE A 333 14.21 2.17 -17.76
CA ILE A 333 14.69 0.83 -17.40
C ILE A 333 16.15 0.68 -17.84
N ASP A 334 16.45 0.99 -19.10
CA ASP A 334 17.80 0.90 -19.66
C ASP A 334 18.80 1.74 -18.84
N LYS A 335 18.42 2.96 -18.48
CA LYS A 335 19.22 3.86 -17.64
C LYS A 335 19.59 3.24 -16.29
N ILE A 336 18.72 2.43 -15.72
CA ILE A 336 18.96 1.74 -14.42
C ILE A 336 19.83 0.49 -14.62
N VAL A 337 19.43 -0.40 -15.54
CA VAL A 337 20.03 -1.74 -15.60
C VAL A 337 21.33 -1.81 -16.39
N SER A 338 21.60 -0.87 -17.32
CA SER A 338 22.85 -0.82 -18.08
C SER A 338 24.02 -0.20 -17.31
N ASP A 339 23.75 0.55 -16.25
CA ASP A 339 24.76 1.16 -15.37
C ASP A 339 24.78 0.46 -14.01
N LYS A 340 25.76 -0.43 -13.83
CA LYS A 340 25.93 -1.20 -12.57
C LYS A 340 26.10 -0.31 -11.34
N ASN A 341 26.72 0.87 -11.48
CA ASN A 341 26.92 1.79 -10.36
C ASN A 341 25.58 2.42 -9.95
N ARG A 342 24.78 2.85 -10.93
CA ARG A 342 23.44 3.40 -10.69
C ARG A 342 22.50 2.35 -10.09
N LEU A 343 22.51 1.13 -10.63
CA LEU A 343 21.73 0.03 -10.08
C LEU A 343 22.09 -0.21 -8.60
N ALA A 344 23.38 -0.25 -8.28
CA ALA A 344 23.88 -0.43 -6.92
C ALA A 344 23.52 0.75 -6.01
N GLU A 345 23.66 2.00 -6.50
CA GLU A 345 23.29 3.21 -5.77
C GLU A 345 21.80 3.21 -5.43
N TYR A 346 20.93 3.02 -6.43
CA TYR A 346 19.48 3.00 -6.21
C TYR A 346 19.05 1.89 -5.25
N SER A 347 19.64 0.70 -5.39
CA SER A 347 19.41 -0.42 -4.48
C SER A 347 19.83 -0.09 -3.04
N ALA A 348 21.02 0.46 -2.85
CA ALA A 348 21.52 0.85 -1.53
C ALA A 348 20.65 1.94 -0.90
N ASN A 349 20.27 2.96 -1.67
CA ASN A 349 19.42 4.05 -1.20
C ASN A 349 18.01 3.55 -0.83
N ALA A 350 17.39 2.70 -1.65
CA ALA A 350 16.11 2.08 -1.32
C ALA A 350 16.18 1.28 -0.02
N ARG A 351 17.22 0.44 0.14
CA ARG A 351 17.43 -0.38 1.35
C ARG A 351 17.68 0.47 2.59
N LYS A 352 18.43 1.57 2.47
CA LYS A 352 18.68 2.50 3.58
C LYS A 352 17.40 3.17 4.11
N MET A 353 16.38 3.30 3.27
CA MET A 353 15.07 3.85 3.66
C MET A 353 14.13 2.80 4.27
N ALA A 354 14.46 1.52 4.17
CA ALA A 354 13.60 0.43 4.64
C ALA A 354 13.47 0.43 6.17
N ILE A 355 12.25 0.24 6.64
CA ILE A 355 11.95 -0.02 8.05
C ILE A 355 11.37 -1.44 8.11
N ILE A 356 12.23 -2.40 8.42
CA ILE A 356 11.88 -3.83 8.40
C ILE A 356 11.27 -4.32 9.72
N ASP A 357 11.44 -3.57 10.79
CA ASP A 357 10.93 -3.82 12.14
C ASP A 357 9.64 -3.05 12.45
N ALA A 358 8.90 -2.64 11.42
CA ALA A 358 7.68 -1.83 11.56
C ALA A 358 6.64 -2.48 12.49
N ASN A 359 6.41 -3.79 12.35
CA ASN A 359 5.46 -4.50 13.20
C ASN A 359 5.85 -4.44 14.69
N GLU A 360 7.13 -4.57 15.01
CA GLU A 360 7.65 -4.51 16.38
C GLU A 360 7.52 -3.11 16.96
N ARG A 361 7.86 -2.07 16.18
CA ARG A 361 7.70 -0.67 16.59
C ARG A 361 6.24 -0.33 16.88
N ILE A 362 5.32 -0.71 15.98
CA ILE A 362 3.89 -0.47 16.14
C ILE A 362 3.36 -1.23 17.36
N TYR A 363 3.74 -2.50 17.52
CA TYR A 363 3.36 -3.32 18.68
C TYR A 363 3.79 -2.68 19.99
N LYS A 364 5.03 -2.19 20.08
CA LYS A 364 5.54 -1.50 21.27
C LYS A 364 4.68 -0.28 21.62
N ILE A 365 4.35 0.55 20.63
CA ILE A 365 3.50 1.75 20.83
C ILE A 365 2.11 1.35 21.34
N ILE A 366 1.53 0.28 20.81
CA ILE A 366 0.23 -0.24 21.26
C ILE A 366 0.30 -0.66 22.72
N VAL A 367 1.32 -1.44 23.10
CA VAL A 367 1.51 -1.94 24.47
C VAL A 367 1.81 -0.80 25.45
N ASP A 368 2.67 0.12 25.07
CA ASP A 368 3.01 1.29 25.90
C ASP A 368 1.76 2.16 26.14
N THR A 369 0.94 2.37 25.11
CA THR A 369 -0.34 3.10 25.23
C THR A 369 -1.31 2.34 26.13
N TYR A 370 -1.48 1.03 25.94
CA TYR A 370 -2.32 0.22 26.81
C TYR A 370 -1.90 0.31 28.27
N ASN A 371 -0.61 0.15 28.57
CA ASN A 371 -0.08 0.19 29.93
C ASN A 371 -0.26 1.57 30.58
N LYS A 372 -0.14 2.65 29.81
CA LYS A 372 -0.38 4.03 30.28
C LYS A 372 -1.83 4.25 30.75
N TYR A 373 -2.79 3.60 30.12
CA TYR A 373 -4.24 3.77 30.39
C TYR A 373 -4.87 2.61 31.15
N LYS A 374 -4.14 1.53 31.38
CA LYS A 374 -4.61 0.41 32.20
C LYS A 374 -4.77 0.91 33.64
N LYS A 375 -6.03 0.95 34.11
CA LYS A 375 -6.40 1.28 35.48
C LYS A 375 -6.35 0.04 36.36
#